data_0bfb4cb43087eaec35db8d36c5835a3d
#
_entry.id   0bfb4cb43087eaec35db8d36c5835a3d
#
_cell.length_a   1.000
_cell.length_b   1.000
_cell.length_c   1.000
_cell.angle_alpha   90.00
_cell.angle_beta   90.00
_cell.angle_gamma   90.00
#
_symmetry.space_group_name_H-M   'P 1'
#
loop_
_entity.id
_entity.type
_entity.pdbx_description
1 polymer ?
#
loop_
_entity_poly.entity_id
_entity_poly.type
_entity_poly.pdbx_seq_one_letter_code
_entity_poly.pdbx_strand_id
1 'polypeptide(L)'
;RFGLDSLQQGWYVGCALAGSIAGVLCAGVLSDRLGRRRTMLVSAVLFTVSAAGCALCADFTQLVVYRIVGGLGIGVVSVVSPLYISEVSAARRRGMLVSFYQLAVTMGFLAAYTVNYLLLRMGQTAGFETAWMRRIFVDEVWRGMLGAETLPALVFFVIIFFIPESPRWLALRGHTD
;
A
#
# COMPACT_ATOMS: atom_id res chain seq x y z
N ARG A 1 10.02 18.94 11.95
CA ARG A 1 9.70 20.13 11.15
C ARG A 1 8.30 20.68 11.45
N PHE A 2 7.33 19.85 11.78
CA PHE A 2 5.93 20.28 12.00
C PHE A 2 5.60 20.64 13.45
N GLY A 3 6.53 20.48 14.43
CA GLY A 3 6.29 20.80 15.84
C GLY A 3 5.00 20.16 16.39
N LEU A 4 4.76 18.89 16.03
CA LEU A 4 3.50 18.20 16.30
C LEU A 4 3.28 18.00 17.79
N ASP A 5 2.09 18.38 18.27
CA ASP A 5 1.60 18.01 19.59
C ASP A 5 1.31 16.52 19.70
N SER A 6 1.29 15.96 20.91
CA SER A 6 1.05 14.52 21.17
C SER A 6 -0.25 14.01 20.53
N LEU A 7 -1.28 14.84 20.50
CA LEU A 7 -2.57 14.57 19.84
C LEU A 7 -2.41 14.45 18.31
N GLN A 8 -1.64 15.34 17.70
CA GLN A 8 -1.37 15.33 16.25
C GLN A 8 -0.52 14.13 15.87
N GLN A 9 0.44 13.71 16.71
CA GLN A 9 1.23 12.49 16.50
C GLN A 9 0.33 11.24 16.54
N GLY A 10 -0.57 11.15 17.52
CA GLY A 10 -1.55 10.07 17.59
C GLY A 10 -2.48 10.03 16.39
N TRP A 11 -2.96 11.18 15.95
CA TRP A 11 -3.80 11.29 14.75
C TRP A 11 -3.05 10.89 13.47
N TYR A 12 -1.80 11.27 13.33
CA TYR A 12 -0.95 10.88 12.21
C TYR A 12 -0.80 9.36 12.08
N VAL A 13 -0.67 8.65 13.18
CA VAL A 13 -0.60 7.19 13.19
C VAL A 13 -1.99 6.57 12.93
N GLY A 14 -3.03 7.13 13.53
CA GLY A 14 -4.39 6.59 13.47
C GLY A 14 -5.13 6.85 12.16
N CYS A 15 -4.81 7.92 11.44
CA CYS A 15 -5.55 8.31 10.24
C CYS A 15 -5.52 7.25 9.12
N ALA A 16 -4.41 6.56 8.94
CA ALA A 16 -4.29 5.46 7.97
C ALA A 16 -5.16 4.26 8.38
N LEU A 17 -5.28 3.97 9.68
CA LEU A 17 -6.17 2.92 10.19
C LEU A 17 -7.64 3.26 9.94
N ALA A 18 -8.04 4.52 10.17
CA ALA A 18 -9.39 4.99 9.85
C ALA A 18 -9.71 4.81 8.36
N GLY A 19 -8.76 5.19 7.47
CA GLY A 19 -8.86 4.91 6.04
C GLY A 19 -8.99 3.42 5.72
N SER A 20 -8.22 2.58 6.38
CA SER A 20 -8.25 1.12 6.20
C SER A 20 -9.60 0.51 6.61
N ILE A 21 -10.20 0.95 7.72
CA ILE A 21 -11.53 0.49 8.14
C ILE A 21 -12.57 0.85 7.06
N ALA A 22 -12.56 2.09 6.56
CA ALA A 22 -13.45 2.49 5.48
C ALA A 22 -13.22 1.66 4.20
N GLY A 23 -11.96 1.37 3.86
CA GLY A 23 -11.58 0.53 2.74
C GLY A 23 -12.12 -0.90 2.85
N VAL A 24 -12.00 -1.53 4.02
CA VAL A 24 -12.55 -2.87 4.30
C VAL A 24 -14.06 -2.91 4.10
N LEU A 25 -14.78 -1.92 4.62
CA LEU A 25 -16.24 -1.84 4.49
C LEU A 25 -16.68 -1.72 3.01
N CYS A 26 -15.94 -1.00 2.21
CA CYS A 26 -16.24 -0.83 0.78
C CYS A 26 -15.74 -1.99 -0.10
N ALA A 27 -14.78 -2.77 0.37
CA ALA A 27 -14.07 -3.79 -0.41
C ALA A 27 -15.01 -4.84 -1.04
N GLY A 28 -15.98 -5.34 -0.28
CA GLY A 28 -16.94 -6.34 -0.76
C GLY A 28 -17.76 -5.81 -1.93
N VAL A 29 -18.42 -4.68 -1.75
CA VAL A 29 -19.28 -4.04 -2.78
C VAL A 29 -18.46 -3.70 -4.02
N LEU A 30 -17.26 -3.15 -3.83
CA LEU A 30 -16.39 -2.75 -4.93
C LEU A 30 -15.91 -3.97 -5.72
N SER A 31 -15.49 -5.03 -5.02
CA SER A 31 -15.03 -6.27 -5.61
C SER A 31 -16.13 -7.03 -6.37
N ASP A 32 -17.37 -7.00 -5.89
CA ASP A 32 -18.49 -7.66 -6.57
C ASP A 32 -18.95 -6.88 -7.80
N ARG A 33 -18.88 -5.56 -7.78
CA ARG A 33 -19.29 -4.71 -8.91
C ARG A 33 -18.24 -4.63 -10.01
N LEU A 34 -16.99 -4.36 -9.67
CA LEU A 34 -15.90 -4.11 -10.62
C LEU A 34 -15.13 -5.38 -11.03
N GLY A 35 -15.18 -6.42 -10.21
CA GLY A 35 -14.31 -7.58 -10.32
C GLY A 35 -13.07 -7.46 -9.45
N ARG A 36 -12.41 -8.60 -9.23
CA ARG A 36 -11.29 -8.68 -8.28
C ARG A 36 -10.06 -7.93 -8.81
N ARG A 37 -9.71 -8.16 -10.07
CA ARG A 37 -8.57 -7.51 -10.74
C ARG A 37 -8.71 -5.99 -10.75
N ARG A 38 -9.85 -5.47 -11.20
CA ARG A 38 -10.06 -4.02 -11.28
C ARG A 38 -10.05 -3.37 -9.91
N THR A 39 -10.61 -4.03 -8.91
CA THR A 39 -10.58 -3.53 -7.53
C THR A 39 -9.17 -3.46 -6.97
N MET A 40 -8.33 -4.48 -7.22
CA MET A 40 -6.91 -4.43 -6.87
C MET A 40 -6.16 -3.31 -7.63
N LEU A 41 -6.53 -3.06 -8.87
CA LEU A 41 -5.94 -1.98 -9.68
C LEU A 41 -6.28 -0.59 -9.10
N VAL A 42 -7.53 -0.39 -8.67
CA VAL A 42 -7.93 0.84 -7.94
C VAL A 42 -7.10 1.00 -6.67
N SER A 43 -6.92 -0.07 -5.89
CA SER A 43 -6.07 -0.03 -4.68
C SER A 43 -4.62 0.31 -5.01
N ALA A 44 -4.07 -0.22 -6.10
CA ALA A 44 -2.70 0.07 -6.53
C ALA A 44 -2.52 1.56 -6.93
N VAL A 45 -3.52 2.15 -7.58
CA VAL A 45 -3.55 3.59 -7.87
C VAL A 45 -3.58 4.39 -6.58
N LEU A 46 -4.45 4.03 -5.62
CA LEU A 46 -4.54 4.71 -4.32
C LEU A 46 -3.20 4.65 -3.56
N PHE A 47 -2.50 3.50 -3.58
CA PHE A 47 -1.17 3.37 -2.99
C PHE A 47 -0.14 4.28 -3.66
N THR A 48 -0.10 4.26 -4.99
CA THR A 48 0.87 5.07 -5.73
C THR A 48 0.66 6.56 -5.49
N VAL A 49 -0.61 7.01 -5.53
CA VAL A 49 -0.98 8.41 -5.25
C VAL A 49 -0.65 8.78 -3.81
N SER A 50 -0.95 7.90 -2.86
CA SER A 50 -0.65 8.12 -1.44
C SER A 50 0.85 8.23 -1.19
N ALA A 51 1.64 7.27 -1.68
CA ALA A 51 3.09 7.25 -1.47
C ALA A 51 3.78 8.46 -2.10
N ALA A 52 3.45 8.77 -3.36
CA ALA A 52 3.97 9.96 -4.05
C ALA A 52 3.52 11.26 -3.36
N GLY A 53 2.24 11.34 -2.98
CA GLY A 53 1.68 12.50 -2.28
C GLY A 53 2.33 12.73 -0.92
N CYS A 54 2.54 11.67 -0.13
CA CYS A 54 3.24 11.76 1.16
C CYS A 54 4.70 12.23 1.00
N ALA A 55 5.40 11.79 -0.04
CA ALA A 55 6.78 12.22 -0.30
C ALA A 55 6.87 13.70 -0.69
N LEU A 56 5.87 14.22 -1.42
CA LEU A 56 5.86 15.57 -1.98
C LEU A 56 5.11 16.60 -1.10
N CYS A 57 4.35 16.17 -0.08
CA CYS A 57 3.51 17.07 0.72
C CYS A 57 4.32 18.18 1.39
N ALA A 58 3.73 19.37 1.46
CA ALA A 58 4.28 20.54 2.13
C ALA A 58 3.71 20.73 3.54
N ASP A 59 2.43 20.37 3.73
CA ASP A 59 1.68 20.62 4.96
C ASP A 59 1.26 19.33 5.65
N PHE A 60 1.10 19.40 6.97
CA PHE A 60 0.63 18.29 7.80
C PHE A 60 -0.75 17.78 7.37
N THR A 61 -1.66 18.68 7.01
CA THR A 61 -3.02 18.32 6.55
C THR A 61 -2.98 17.50 5.27
N GLN A 62 -2.13 17.89 4.31
CA GLN A 62 -1.93 17.11 3.08
C GLN A 62 -1.39 15.71 3.37
N LEU A 63 -0.43 15.61 4.29
CA LEU A 63 0.14 14.33 4.71
C LEU A 63 -0.94 13.40 5.29
N VAL A 64 -1.82 13.92 6.16
CA VAL A 64 -2.94 13.15 6.73
C VAL A 64 -3.92 12.68 5.65
N VAL A 65 -4.28 13.55 4.71
CA VAL A 65 -5.18 13.19 3.59
C VAL A 65 -4.59 12.06 2.75
N TYR A 66 -3.32 12.17 2.33
CA TYR A 66 -2.68 11.11 1.56
C TYR A 66 -2.57 9.79 2.34
N ARG A 67 -2.34 9.83 3.65
CA ARG A 67 -2.36 8.64 4.50
C ARG A 67 -3.73 7.99 4.60
N ILE A 68 -4.80 8.75 4.66
CA ILE A 68 -6.17 8.21 4.62
C ILE A 68 -6.42 7.53 3.27
N VAL A 69 -6.00 8.15 2.17
CA VAL A 69 -6.11 7.57 0.82
C VAL A 69 -5.34 6.26 0.70
N GLY A 70 -4.11 6.21 1.22
CA GLY A 70 -3.34 4.97 1.28
C GLY A 70 -3.99 3.91 2.16
N GLY A 71 -4.53 4.32 3.30
CA GLY A 71 -5.30 3.46 4.19
C GLY A 71 -6.49 2.82 3.50
N LEU A 72 -7.27 3.58 2.73
CA LEU A 72 -8.37 3.05 1.91
C LEU A 72 -7.86 1.93 0.98
N GLY A 73 -6.76 2.15 0.29
CA GLY A 73 -6.13 1.13 -0.56
C GLY A 73 -5.74 -0.12 0.22
N ILE A 74 -5.10 0.03 1.40
CA ILE A 74 -4.74 -1.08 2.29
C ILE A 74 -5.98 -1.88 2.67
N GLY A 75 -7.05 -1.21 3.12
CA GLY A 75 -8.29 -1.87 3.53
C GLY A 75 -8.93 -2.68 2.41
N VAL A 76 -9.00 -2.12 1.21
CA VAL A 76 -9.56 -2.82 0.04
C VAL A 76 -8.71 -4.03 -0.33
N VAL A 77 -7.39 -3.88 -0.48
CA VAL A 77 -6.51 -4.96 -0.92
C VAL A 77 -6.40 -6.09 0.09
N SER A 78 -6.48 -5.79 1.39
CA SER A 78 -6.40 -6.79 2.45
C SER A 78 -7.55 -7.80 2.42
N VAL A 79 -8.70 -7.41 1.89
CA VAL A 79 -9.87 -8.29 1.68
C VAL A 79 -9.82 -8.96 0.30
N VAL A 80 -9.53 -8.19 -0.74
CA VAL A 80 -9.66 -8.65 -2.13
C VAL A 80 -8.53 -9.60 -2.53
N SER A 81 -7.31 -9.42 -2.04
CA SER A 81 -6.17 -10.28 -2.39
C SER A 81 -6.34 -11.73 -1.90
N PRO A 82 -6.63 -12.01 -0.62
CA PRO A 82 -6.85 -13.38 -0.18
C PRO A 82 -8.12 -13.98 -0.80
N LEU A 83 -9.15 -13.17 -1.08
CA LEU A 83 -10.33 -13.61 -1.81
C LEU A 83 -9.97 -14.08 -3.22
N TYR A 84 -9.24 -13.27 -3.98
CA TYR A 84 -8.76 -13.62 -5.31
C TYR A 84 -7.92 -14.91 -5.30
N ILE A 85 -6.96 -15.01 -4.38
CA ILE A 85 -6.13 -16.22 -4.21
C ILE A 85 -7.02 -17.44 -3.97
N SER A 86 -8.03 -17.32 -3.14
CA SER A 86 -8.95 -18.42 -2.82
C SER A 86 -9.81 -18.85 -4.01
N GLU A 87 -10.16 -17.93 -4.91
CA GLU A 87 -11.00 -18.19 -6.08
C GLU A 87 -10.21 -18.82 -7.25
N VAL A 88 -8.95 -18.42 -7.42
CA VAL A 88 -8.07 -18.93 -8.50
C VAL A 88 -7.40 -20.25 -8.10
N SER A 89 -7.27 -20.51 -6.81
CA SER A 89 -6.56 -21.68 -6.30
C SER A 89 -7.38 -22.96 -6.37
N ALA A 90 -6.72 -24.07 -6.75
CA ALA A 90 -7.31 -25.40 -6.63
C ALA A 90 -7.65 -25.68 -5.15
N ALA A 91 -8.80 -26.32 -4.90
CA ALA A 91 -9.34 -26.57 -3.56
C ALA A 91 -8.31 -27.20 -2.61
N ARG A 92 -7.51 -28.14 -3.10
CA ARG A 92 -6.46 -28.85 -2.33
C ARG A 92 -5.33 -27.92 -1.83
N ARG A 93 -5.02 -26.82 -2.56
CA ARG A 93 -3.89 -25.92 -2.25
C ARG A 93 -4.32 -24.57 -1.72
N ARG A 94 -5.61 -24.30 -1.63
CA ARG A 94 -6.16 -22.99 -1.23
C ARG A 94 -5.63 -22.52 0.12
N GLY A 95 -5.68 -23.36 1.16
CA GLY A 95 -5.19 -23.00 2.49
C GLY A 95 -3.71 -22.65 2.50
N MET A 96 -2.88 -23.42 1.79
CA MET A 96 -1.44 -23.15 1.67
C MET A 96 -1.16 -21.81 0.98
N LEU A 97 -1.86 -21.48 -0.09
CA LEU A 97 -1.64 -20.23 -0.83
C LEU A 97 -2.11 -19.01 -0.04
N VAL A 98 -3.20 -19.14 0.72
CA VAL A 98 -3.63 -18.07 1.66
C VAL A 98 -2.62 -17.90 2.81
N SER A 99 -2.00 -18.99 3.29
CA SER A 99 -0.92 -18.90 4.29
C SER A 99 0.34 -18.22 3.71
N PHE A 100 0.66 -18.45 2.46
CA PHE A 100 1.75 -17.73 1.78
C PHE A 100 1.46 -16.24 1.62
N TYR A 101 0.21 -15.84 1.40
CA TYR A 101 -0.17 -14.44 1.44
C TYR A 101 0.15 -13.81 2.80
N GLN A 102 -0.21 -14.48 3.91
CA GLN A 102 0.10 -13.98 5.26
C GLN A 102 1.62 -13.91 5.51
N LEU A 103 2.37 -14.91 5.04
CA LEU A 103 3.83 -14.89 5.10
C LEU A 103 4.40 -13.70 4.30
N ALA A 104 3.90 -13.45 3.10
CA ALA A 104 4.33 -12.33 2.28
C ALA A 104 4.07 -10.98 2.95
N VAL A 105 2.93 -10.81 3.64
CA VAL A 105 2.63 -9.60 4.45
C VAL A 105 3.68 -9.42 5.55
N THR A 106 4.00 -10.49 6.29
CA THR A 106 5.01 -10.45 7.36
C THR A 106 6.39 -10.11 6.83
N MET A 107 6.79 -10.73 5.71
CA MET A 107 8.06 -10.42 5.04
C MET A 107 8.09 -8.98 4.52
N GLY A 108 6.95 -8.46 4.06
CA GLY A 108 6.80 -7.06 3.65
C GLY A 108 7.07 -6.09 4.79
N PHE A 109 6.55 -6.36 5.99
CA PHE A 109 6.87 -5.56 7.19
C PHE A 109 8.36 -5.60 7.51
N LEU A 110 8.98 -6.78 7.50
CA LEU A 110 10.42 -6.92 7.75
C LEU A 110 11.24 -6.13 6.73
N ALA A 111 10.89 -6.24 5.45
CA ALA A 111 11.54 -5.48 4.38
C ALA A 111 11.40 -3.97 4.57
N ALA A 112 10.19 -3.48 4.93
CA ALA A 112 9.94 -2.06 5.18
C ALA A 112 10.79 -1.54 6.36
N TYR A 113 10.85 -2.28 7.48
CA TYR A 113 11.70 -1.90 8.61
C TYR A 113 13.18 -1.88 8.23
N THR A 114 13.63 -2.86 7.44
CA THR A 114 15.03 -2.93 6.99
C THR A 114 15.38 -1.76 6.08
N VAL A 115 14.53 -1.43 5.11
CA VAL A 115 14.72 -0.30 4.20
C VAL A 115 14.74 1.02 4.98
N ASN A 116 13.79 1.22 5.91
CA ASN A 116 13.74 2.41 6.74
C ASN A 116 15.01 2.57 7.62
N TYR A 117 15.49 1.46 8.20
CA TYR A 117 16.73 1.46 8.96
C TYR A 117 17.94 1.81 8.10
N LEU A 118 18.05 1.25 6.89
CA LEU A 118 19.14 1.54 5.97
C LEU A 118 19.12 3.01 5.52
N LEU A 119 17.94 3.55 5.18
CA LEU A 119 17.78 4.95 4.81
C LEU A 119 18.21 5.89 5.94
N LEU A 120 17.81 5.58 7.18
CA LEU A 120 18.20 6.36 8.34
C LEU A 120 19.73 6.33 8.54
N ARG A 121 20.34 5.16 8.41
CA ARG A 121 21.77 4.98 8.54
C ARG A 121 22.57 5.69 7.45
N MET A 122 22.09 5.61 6.21
CA MET A 122 22.67 6.34 5.07
C MET A 122 22.63 7.85 5.30
N GLY A 123 21.50 8.37 5.82
CA GLY A 123 21.37 9.79 6.16
C GLY A 123 22.36 10.27 7.22
N GLN A 124 22.79 9.38 8.12
CA GLN A 124 23.77 9.70 9.17
C GLN A 124 25.24 9.58 8.73
N THR A 125 25.53 8.71 7.76
CA THR A 125 26.92 8.32 7.43
C THR A 125 27.39 8.87 6.07
N ALA A 126 26.50 9.11 5.12
CA ALA A 126 26.86 9.54 3.77
C ALA A 126 26.89 11.06 3.66
N GLY A 127 28.06 11.61 3.36
CA GLY A 127 28.22 13.00 2.93
C GLY A 127 27.70 13.16 1.49
N PHE A 128 26.40 13.38 1.33
CA PHE A 128 25.83 13.63 0.00
C PHE A 128 26.24 15.00 -0.52
N GLU A 129 26.94 15.04 -1.65
CA GLU A 129 27.40 16.28 -2.29
C GLU A 129 26.24 16.99 -3.02
N THR A 130 25.22 16.25 -3.46
CA THR A 130 24.11 16.78 -4.25
C THR A 130 23.01 17.34 -3.34
N ALA A 131 22.65 18.60 -3.52
CA ALA A 131 21.72 19.35 -2.67
C ALA A 131 20.33 18.66 -2.51
N TRP A 132 19.77 18.05 -3.58
CA TRP A 132 18.48 17.34 -3.51
C TRP A 132 18.58 16.01 -2.75
N MET A 133 19.69 15.28 -2.88
CA MET A 133 19.93 14.05 -2.11
C MET A 133 20.07 14.36 -0.62
N ARG A 134 20.85 15.39 -0.28
CA ARG A 134 20.99 15.86 1.08
C ARG A 134 19.64 16.23 1.69
N ARG A 135 18.80 16.95 0.95
CA ARG A 135 17.47 17.33 1.42
C ARG A 135 16.57 16.12 1.71
N ILE A 136 16.57 15.09 0.86
CA ILE A 136 15.70 13.92 1.01
C ILE A 136 16.24 12.91 2.03
N PHE A 137 17.56 12.70 2.09
CA PHE A 137 18.15 11.63 2.90
C PHE A 137 18.77 12.12 4.22
N VAL A 138 19.02 13.42 4.37
CA VAL A 138 19.63 13.98 5.59
C VAL A 138 18.68 14.96 6.30
N ASP A 139 18.18 15.97 5.59
CA ASP A 139 17.38 17.03 6.20
C ASP A 139 15.93 16.59 6.44
N GLU A 140 15.35 15.77 5.54
CA GLU A 140 13.96 15.32 5.57
C GLU A 140 13.88 13.79 5.34
N VAL A 141 14.62 12.99 6.12
CA VAL A 141 14.70 11.51 5.99
C VAL A 141 13.31 10.84 5.90
N TRP A 142 12.32 11.38 6.60
CA TRP A 142 10.95 10.89 6.55
C TRP A 142 10.34 10.91 5.15
N ARG A 143 10.73 11.86 4.28
CA ARG A 143 10.30 11.89 2.87
C ARG A 143 10.91 10.74 2.08
N GLY A 144 12.19 10.44 2.33
CA GLY A 144 12.86 9.30 1.72
C GLY A 144 12.21 7.98 2.12
N MET A 145 11.84 7.84 3.40
CA MET A 145 11.16 6.65 3.92
C MET A 145 9.78 6.46 3.28
N LEU A 146 8.95 7.51 3.25
CA LEU A 146 7.62 7.45 2.62
C LEU A 146 7.71 7.33 1.09
N GLY A 147 8.70 7.98 0.48
CA GLY A 147 8.96 7.86 -0.97
C GLY A 147 9.39 6.46 -1.39
N ALA A 148 10.11 5.73 -0.52
CA ALA A 148 10.53 4.36 -0.79
C ALA A 148 9.33 3.41 -0.97
N GLU A 149 8.19 3.71 -0.34
CA GLU A 149 6.93 2.94 -0.52
C GLU A 149 6.38 3.03 -1.95
N THR A 150 6.76 4.06 -2.72
CA THR A 150 6.31 4.23 -4.12
C THR A 150 6.82 3.11 -5.02
N LEU A 151 8.02 2.59 -4.75
CA LEU A 151 8.62 1.55 -5.57
C LEU A 151 7.83 0.22 -5.50
N PRO A 152 7.56 -0.38 -4.33
CA PRO A 152 6.71 -1.57 -4.25
C PRO A 152 5.27 -1.30 -4.73
N ALA A 153 4.72 -0.09 -4.53
CA ALA A 153 3.40 0.28 -5.03
C ALA A 153 3.34 0.26 -6.56
N LEU A 154 4.37 0.79 -7.25
CA LEU A 154 4.49 0.72 -8.71
C LEU A 154 4.67 -0.71 -9.21
N VAL A 155 5.49 -1.51 -8.54
CA VAL A 155 5.68 -2.93 -8.89
C VAL A 155 4.34 -3.67 -8.77
N PHE A 156 3.61 -3.46 -7.69
CA PHE A 156 2.28 -4.03 -7.50
C PHE A 156 1.31 -3.58 -8.60
N PHE A 157 1.30 -2.28 -8.93
CA PHE A 157 0.48 -1.73 -10.01
C PHE A 157 0.76 -2.42 -11.34
N VAL A 158 2.04 -2.58 -11.72
CA VAL A 158 2.45 -3.23 -12.97
C VAL A 158 2.06 -4.71 -12.98
N ILE A 159 2.30 -5.44 -11.89
CA ILE A 159 1.99 -6.89 -11.80
C ILE A 159 0.50 -7.14 -11.99
N ILE A 160 -0.38 -6.30 -11.46
CA ILE A 160 -1.83 -6.49 -11.58
C ILE A 160 -2.31 -6.44 -13.03
N PHE A 161 -1.62 -5.74 -13.93
CA PHE A 161 -1.98 -5.74 -15.35
C PHE A 161 -1.85 -7.11 -16.01
N PHE A 162 -0.96 -7.97 -15.50
CA PHE A 162 -0.73 -9.30 -16.02
C PHE A 162 -1.61 -10.38 -15.37
N ILE A 163 -2.31 -10.04 -14.29
CA ILE A 163 -3.18 -10.97 -13.59
C ILE A 163 -4.53 -11.04 -14.32
N PRO A 164 -5.05 -12.26 -14.65
CA PRO A 164 -6.40 -12.40 -15.23
C PRO A 164 -7.49 -12.11 -14.21
N GLU A 165 -8.72 -11.90 -14.67
CA GLU A 165 -9.87 -11.74 -13.75
C GLU A 165 -10.22 -13.10 -13.11
N SER A 166 -10.91 -13.06 -11.94
CA SER A 166 -11.32 -14.27 -11.25
C SER A 166 -12.29 -15.11 -12.10
N PRO A 167 -12.00 -16.40 -12.33
CA PRO A 167 -12.90 -17.29 -13.08
C PRO A 167 -14.30 -17.38 -12.45
N ARG A 168 -14.35 -17.37 -11.12
CA ARG A 168 -15.61 -17.40 -10.37
C ARG A 168 -16.46 -16.16 -10.62
N TRP A 169 -15.84 -14.99 -10.65
CA TRP A 169 -16.53 -13.72 -10.91
C TRP A 169 -17.04 -13.67 -12.35
N LEU A 170 -16.24 -14.12 -13.33
CA LEU A 170 -16.63 -14.19 -14.73
C LEU A 170 -17.85 -15.11 -14.92
N ALA A 171 -17.83 -16.30 -14.30
CA ALA A 171 -18.95 -17.25 -14.36
C ALA A 171 -20.24 -16.65 -13.78
N LEU A 172 -20.19 -15.93 -12.66
CA LEU A 172 -21.33 -15.26 -12.06
C LEU A 172 -21.92 -14.14 -12.93
N ARG A 173 -21.13 -13.56 -13.84
CA ARG A 173 -21.54 -12.51 -14.78
C ARG A 173 -21.97 -13.04 -16.14
N GLY A 174 -22.00 -14.37 -16.33
CA GLY A 174 -22.41 -14.99 -17.60
C GLY A 174 -21.35 -14.92 -18.71
N HIS A 175 -20.10 -14.58 -18.38
CA HIS A 175 -18.97 -14.60 -19.30
C HIS A 175 -18.26 -15.97 -19.18
N THR A 176 -18.93 -17.02 -19.63
CA THR A 176 -18.36 -18.37 -19.76
C THR A 176 -17.96 -18.55 -21.23
N ASP A 177 -16.76 -18.09 -21.59
CA ASP A 177 -16.08 -18.51 -22.81
C ASP A 177 -15.10 -19.62 -22.49
#